data_aafefc03c153d3f5c16f6bcc20317c44
#
_entry.id   aafefc03c153d3f5c16f6bcc20317c44
#
_cell.length_a   1.000
_cell.length_b   1.000
_cell.length_c   1.000
_cell.angle_alpha   90.00
_cell.angle_beta   90.00
_cell.angle_gamma   90.00
#
_symmetry.space_group_name_H-M   'P 1'
#
loop_
_entity.id
_entity.type
_entity.pdbx_description
1 polymer ?
#
loop_
_entity_poly.entity_id
_entity_poly.type
_entity_poly.pdbx_seq_one_letter_code
_entity_poly.pdbx_strand_id
1 'polypeptide(L)'
;MKQQYIIIDEHKTPKHSLDHPKPYDEVKDEENLAILVDEPYVVLDIDSEEHFNCLCEIVKDYGIRTRIMKTNRGGHFWFKSIEPLTNNIDINTPITLRTDIKSWGKKSMVTIKLKGEWRHWIKNDDIVDEIPYWLKPIKWKKDLYGLKDGDGRDAGLFSCIIPLMQRGLNKQQIQYIFNIINSYVFAEPLKQREIIKMFDNNKVFEQKEIGFYNGRTFQHNIFVDWLLENYQYAKYNNNLYTYHNGKYYEDDEKNSKIKLDMITKLPALKTKDQNEAYQNLKLRLPESQPNEFPLIVNFRNGLYDLDKDCYLSHTPGVFSLNQLNCIYNPDAKSEDVDKLLDNVSCNNKGIRTLLEEMLGYILIGDCRFQRSFILLGEGSNGKSVFLDMITSWLGSENCSSLALEDLSDRFRPSQLVGKMVNIGDDSGADLLKNTAIFKKLVTGDPLTLEFKHGQPFSYANRAKMIFSANNLPPSSDKSNGFMRRMTIIPFLAKFSPNDSNYDPMIKDKITTEDAKSYILNIAIKAAQKLIRNKKFTIPDAVTEELNKYEESNNNVLSYLNEVPSIYEMDVSKTYANYCLYCVRNNTSPYKVNKFIEEIMRHNDKITIDVQITETGKIRTWKRKEQV
;
A
#
# COMPACT_ATOMS: atom_id res chain seq x y z
N MET A 1 4.56 -12.16 22.69
CA MET A 1 3.35 -12.29 21.85
C MET A 1 2.33 -13.15 22.57
N LYS A 2 1.05 -12.74 22.62
CA LYS A 2 0.00 -13.61 23.15
C LYS A 2 -0.23 -14.72 22.13
N GLN A 3 0.04 -15.96 22.49
CA GLN A 3 -0.25 -17.12 21.63
C GLN A 3 -1.73 -17.16 21.30
N GLN A 4 -2.04 -17.46 20.04
CA GLN A 4 -3.41 -17.54 19.51
C GLN A 4 -3.79 -19.00 19.28
N TYR A 5 -5.00 -19.38 19.68
CA TYR A 5 -5.45 -20.77 19.73
C TYR A 5 -6.62 -21.03 18.80
N ILE A 6 -6.66 -22.24 18.25
CA ILE A 6 -7.73 -22.75 17.40
C ILE A 6 -8.33 -23.99 18.04
N ILE A 7 -9.65 -24.02 18.16
CA ILE A 7 -10.37 -25.24 18.56
C ILE A 7 -10.45 -26.17 17.35
N ILE A 8 -10.04 -27.42 17.55
CA ILE A 8 -10.05 -28.45 16.50
C ILE A 8 -10.93 -29.63 16.91
N ASP A 9 -11.28 -30.49 15.97
CA ASP A 9 -11.93 -31.78 16.25
C ASP A 9 -10.89 -32.87 16.54
N GLU A 10 -11.34 -34.10 16.79
CA GLU A 10 -10.48 -35.25 17.02
C GLU A 10 -9.66 -35.67 15.79
N HIS A 11 -10.06 -35.24 14.59
CA HIS A 11 -9.37 -35.44 13.33
C HIS A 11 -8.41 -34.27 12.99
N LYS A 12 -8.20 -33.33 13.93
CA LYS A 12 -7.36 -32.14 13.80
C LYS A 12 -7.91 -31.12 12.80
N THR A 13 -9.20 -31.14 12.49
CA THR A 13 -9.85 -30.18 11.61
C THR A 13 -10.30 -28.96 12.43
N PRO A 14 -10.06 -27.71 11.98
CA PRO A 14 -10.52 -26.52 12.67
C PRO A 14 -12.04 -26.48 12.78
N LYS A 15 -12.58 -26.23 13.98
CA LYS A 15 -14.03 -26.04 14.21
C LYS A 15 -14.51 -24.62 13.83
N HIS A 16 -13.59 -23.69 13.60
CA HIS A 16 -13.86 -22.32 13.15
C HIS A 16 -12.74 -21.83 12.23
N SER A 17 -12.97 -20.71 11.54
CA SER A 17 -11.96 -20.14 10.64
C SER A 17 -10.66 -19.82 11.38
N LEU A 18 -9.52 -20.06 10.73
CA LEU A 18 -8.20 -19.64 11.21
C LEU A 18 -8.05 -18.10 11.26
N ASP A 19 -9.02 -17.35 10.70
CA ASP A 19 -9.08 -15.89 10.77
C ASP A 19 -9.56 -15.37 12.13
N HIS A 20 -10.14 -16.23 12.95
CA HIS A 20 -10.71 -15.88 14.25
C HIS A 20 -10.12 -16.76 15.37
N PRO A 21 -8.80 -16.68 15.59
CA PRO A 21 -8.17 -17.40 16.70
C PRO A 21 -8.65 -16.81 18.05
N LYS A 22 -8.56 -17.63 19.08
CA LYS A 22 -9.04 -17.28 20.42
C LYS A 22 -7.89 -17.16 21.42
N PRO A 23 -8.02 -16.30 22.45
CA PRO A 23 -7.08 -16.27 23.55
C PRO A 23 -7.19 -17.54 24.41
N TYR A 24 -6.14 -17.89 25.16
CA TYR A 24 -6.08 -19.10 25.96
C TYR A 24 -7.23 -19.24 26.96
N ASP A 25 -7.60 -18.15 27.63
CA ASP A 25 -8.64 -18.15 28.67
C ASP A 25 -10.02 -18.58 28.15
N GLU A 26 -10.28 -18.41 26.85
CA GLU A 26 -11.53 -18.81 26.21
C GLU A 26 -11.57 -20.30 25.77
N VAL A 27 -10.40 -20.94 25.72
CA VAL A 27 -10.28 -22.30 25.13
C VAL A 27 -9.60 -23.31 26.05
N LYS A 28 -9.20 -22.93 27.25
CA LYS A 28 -8.44 -23.77 28.19
C LYS A 28 -9.13 -25.10 28.54
N ASP A 29 -10.47 -25.11 28.52
CA ASP A 29 -11.28 -26.27 28.89
C ASP A 29 -11.60 -27.19 27.69
N GLU A 30 -11.20 -26.80 26.47
CA GLU A 30 -11.41 -27.62 25.28
C GLU A 30 -10.48 -28.84 25.25
N GLU A 31 -11.02 -29.97 24.77
CA GLU A 31 -10.28 -31.23 24.69
C GLU A 31 -9.23 -31.26 23.57
N ASN A 32 -9.46 -30.49 22.50
CA ASN A 32 -8.59 -30.48 21.33
C ASN A 32 -8.25 -29.06 20.92
N LEU A 33 -6.95 -28.73 20.96
CA LEU A 33 -6.43 -27.39 20.66
C LEU A 33 -5.23 -27.43 19.72
N ALA A 34 -5.15 -26.42 18.88
CA ALA A 34 -3.98 -26.08 18.08
C ALA A 34 -3.52 -24.65 18.37
N ILE A 35 -2.25 -24.38 18.16
CA ILE A 35 -1.68 -23.01 18.13
C ILE A 35 -1.59 -22.57 16.68
N LEU A 36 -1.98 -21.34 16.37
CA LEU A 36 -1.70 -20.69 15.09
C LEU A 36 -0.20 -20.42 14.96
N VAL A 37 0.35 -20.68 13.80
CA VAL A 37 1.76 -20.37 13.50
C VAL A 37 1.83 -18.94 12.99
N ASP A 38 2.19 -18.03 13.89
CA ASP A 38 2.31 -16.60 13.62
C ASP A 38 3.74 -16.20 13.26
N GLU A 39 3.90 -15.04 12.60
CA GLU A 39 5.19 -14.42 12.33
C GLU A 39 6.00 -14.25 13.64
N PRO A 40 7.28 -14.54 13.64
CA PRO A 40 8.14 -14.96 12.52
C PRO A 40 8.37 -16.48 12.48
N TYR A 41 7.44 -17.31 12.96
CA TYR A 41 7.70 -18.72 13.18
C TYR A 41 7.43 -19.60 11.96
N VAL A 42 8.27 -20.60 11.81
CA VAL A 42 8.10 -21.74 10.91
C VAL A 42 8.27 -23.03 11.72
N VAL A 43 7.46 -24.03 11.41
CA VAL A 43 7.48 -25.32 12.10
C VAL A 43 7.77 -26.42 11.11
N LEU A 44 8.78 -27.23 11.42
CA LEU A 44 9.02 -28.51 10.79
C LEU A 44 8.29 -29.59 11.59
N ASP A 45 7.31 -30.23 10.99
CA ASP A 45 6.51 -31.29 11.59
C ASP A 45 7.03 -32.64 11.03
N ILE A 46 7.73 -33.40 11.85
CA ILE A 46 8.38 -34.66 11.48
C ILE A 46 7.56 -35.81 12.04
N ASP A 47 6.95 -36.61 11.16
CA ASP A 47 6.06 -37.72 11.50
C ASP A 47 6.79 -39.10 11.64
N SER A 48 8.13 -39.14 11.46
CA SER A 48 8.95 -40.34 11.70
C SER A 48 9.72 -40.17 13.01
N GLU A 49 9.64 -41.16 13.88
CA GLU A 49 10.38 -41.15 15.15
C GLU A 49 11.90 -41.21 14.92
N GLU A 50 12.34 -41.94 13.91
CA GLU A 50 13.75 -42.05 13.53
C GLU A 50 14.29 -40.68 13.06
N HIS A 51 13.61 -40.03 12.12
CA HIS A 51 13.99 -38.70 11.64
C HIS A 51 13.90 -37.64 12.74
N PHE A 52 12.93 -37.77 13.63
CA PHE A 52 12.79 -36.88 14.78
C PHE A 52 13.97 -36.97 15.72
N ASN A 53 14.36 -38.20 16.10
CA ASN A 53 15.50 -38.45 16.97
C ASN A 53 16.81 -37.96 16.32
N CYS A 54 17.00 -38.26 15.04
CA CYS A 54 18.13 -37.76 14.25
C CYS A 54 18.23 -36.22 14.32
N LEU A 55 17.13 -35.50 14.07
CA LEU A 55 17.16 -34.03 14.14
C LEU A 55 17.37 -33.52 15.56
N CYS A 56 16.87 -34.20 16.59
CA CYS A 56 17.13 -33.85 17.99
C CYS A 56 18.65 -33.93 18.32
N GLU A 57 19.35 -34.96 17.85
CA GLU A 57 20.81 -35.10 18.02
C GLU A 57 21.55 -33.96 17.32
N ILE A 58 21.21 -33.69 16.05
CA ILE A 58 21.82 -32.62 15.27
C ILE A 58 21.61 -31.26 15.97
N VAL A 59 20.38 -30.95 16.39
CA VAL A 59 20.05 -29.69 17.07
C VAL A 59 20.84 -29.53 18.38
N LYS A 60 21.03 -30.62 19.12
CA LYS A 60 21.82 -30.66 20.36
C LYS A 60 23.30 -30.41 20.09
N ASP A 61 23.88 -31.14 19.17
CA ASP A 61 25.32 -31.13 18.91
C ASP A 61 25.77 -29.81 18.24
N TYR A 62 24.91 -29.22 17.42
CA TYR A 62 25.14 -27.90 16.80
C TYR A 62 24.73 -26.73 17.66
N GLY A 63 24.21 -26.97 18.87
CA GLY A 63 23.82 -25.92 19.81
C GLY A 63 22.68 -25.00 19.33
N ILE A 64 21.80 -25.53 18.45
CA ILE A 64 20.73 -24.73 17.85
C ILE A 64 19.63 -24.46 18.88
N ARG A 65 19.25 -23.19 19.02
CA ARG A 65 18.15 -22.78 19.89
C ARG A 65 16.83 -22.91 19.15
N THR A 66 16.00 -23.81 19.62
CA THR A 66 14.69 -24.11 19.02
C THR A 66 13.73 -24.64 20.07
N ARG A 67 12.43 -24.55 19.80
CA ARG A 67 11.43 -25.23 20.62
C ARG A 67 11.07 -26.56 19.98
N ILE A 68 11.05 -27.60 20.79
CA ILE A 68 10.78 -28.97 20.33
C ILE A 68 9.61 -29.53 21.12
N MET A 69 8.54 -29.90 20.40
CA MET A 69 7.35 -30.53 20.98
C MET A 69 7.29 -31.97 20.50
N LYS A 70 7.21 -32.93 21.40
CA LYS A 70 7.05 -34.36 21.06
C LYS A 70 5.60 -34.64 20.65
N THR A 71 5.42 -35.46 19.63
CA THR A 71 4.15 -36.06 19.21
C THR A 71 4.21 -37.57 19.32
N ASN A 72 3.12 -38.29 19.05
CA ASN A 72 3.08 -39.74 19.16
C ASN A 72 4.03 -40.48 18.17
N ARG A 73 4.32 -39.86 17.01
CA ARG A 73 5.15 -40.49 15.95
C ARG A 73 6.44 -39.74 15.65
N GLY A 74 6.61 -38.53 16.19
CA GLY A 74 7.75 -37.68 15.89
C GLY A 74 7.68 -36.40 16.69
N GLY A 75 7.72 -35.22 16.04
CA GLY A 75 7.59 -33.96 16.73
C GLY A 75 7.74 -32.71 15.88
N HIS A 76 7.55 -31.58 16.51
CA HIS A 76 7.58 -30.25 15.91
C HIS A 76 8.82 -29.51 16.33
N PHE A 77 9.58 -28.98 15.36
CA PHE A 77 10.71 -28.09 15.59
C PHE A 77 10.34 -26.67 15.14
N TRP A 78 10.44 -25.72 16.05
CA TRP A 78 10.08 -24.33 15.83
C TRP A 78 11.31 -23.47 15.58
N PHE A 79 11.35 -22.78 14.45
CA PHE A 79 12.39 -21.85 14.05
C PHE A 79 11.79 -20.50 13.72
N LYS A 80 12.64 -19.47 13.57
CA LYS A 80 12.26 -18.21 12.93
C LYS A 80 12.57 -18.25 11.45
N SER A 81 11.84 -17.46 10.67
CA SER A 81 12.14 -17.20 9.27
C SER A 81 11.80 -15.75 8.95
N ILE A 82 12.72 -15.05 8.31
CA ILE A 82 12.51 -13.66 7.85
C ILE A 82 11.42 -13.62 6.78
N GLU A 83 11.36 -14.65 5.93
CA GLU A 83 10.35 -14.79 4.90
C GLU A 83 9.46 -16.01 5.17
N PRO A 84 8.16 -15.96 4.83
CA PRO A 84 7.30 -17.12 4.97
C PRO A 84 7.73 -18.23 4.02
N LEU A 85 7.84 -19.44 4.55
CA LEU A 85 8.05 -20.61 3.72
C LEU A 85 6.72 -21.13 3.17
N THR A 86 6.74 -21.74 1.99
CA THR A 86 5.54 -22.38 1.44
C THR A 86 5.14 -23.58 2.30
N ASN A 87 3.90 -23.63 2.76
CA ASN A 87 3.35 -24.80 3.45
C ASN A 87 3.33 -25.98 2.48
N ASN A 88 4.02 -27.05 2.83
CA ASN A 88 4.11 -28.28 2.04
C ASN A 88 3.95 -29.49 2.96
N ILE A 89 3.46 -30.56 2.40
CA ILE A 89 3.31 -31.85 3.06
C ILE A 89 4.27 -32.84 2.39
N ASP A 90 4.88 -33.70 3.19
CA ASP A 90 5.78 -34.80 2.74
C ASP A 90 6.92 -34.29 1.84
N ILE A 91 7.66 -33.30 2.33
CA ILE A 91 8.79 -32.70 1.65
C ILE A 91 10.10 -33.04 2.37
N ASN A 92 11.22 -33.02 1.67
CA ASN A 92 12.53 -33.28 2.28
C ASN A 92 13.25 -31.98 2.62
N THR A 93 14.07 -32.06 3.67
CA THR A 93 15.12 -31.06 3.92
C THR A 93 16.35 -31.37 3.04
N PRO A 94 17.31 -30.45 2.88
CA PRO A 94 18.59 -30.70 2.21
C PRO A 94 19.40 -31.84 2.81
N ILE A 95 19.19 -32.17 4.10
CA ILE A 95 19.80 -33.35 4.75
C ILE A 95 18.93 -34.60 4.64
N THR A 96 17.97 -34.63 3.71
CA THR A 96 17.08 -35.74 3.35
C THR A 96 16.09 -36.20 4.43
N LEU A 97 15.92 -35.47 5.52
CA LEU A 97 14.86 -35.75 6.49
C LEU A 97 13.51 -35.30 5.96
N ARG A 98 12.48 -36.15 6.06
CA ARG A 98 11.10 -35.85 5.62
C ARG A 98 10.37 -35.03 6.66
N THR A 99 9.64 -34.03 6.22
CA THR A 99 8.91 -33.09 7.08
C THR A 99 7.72 -32.48 6.38
N ASP A 100 6.71 -32.08 7.17
CA ASP A 100 5.71 -31.11 6.76
C ASP A 100 6.14 -29.73 7.21
N ILE A 101 5.76 -28.69 6.44
CA ILE A 101 6.07 -27.30 6.78
C ILE A 101 4.80 -26.56 7.09
N LYS A 102 4.83 -25.84 8.21
CA LYS A 102 3.81 -24.90 8.63
C LYS A 102 4.47 -23.54 8.87
N SER A 103 4.05 -22.54 8.11
CA SER A 103 4.67 -21.22 8.13
C SER A 103 3.63 -20.13 8.31
N TRP A 104 4.05 -19.01 8.84
CA TRP A 104 3.21 -17.84 9.12
C TRP A 104 2.62 -17.18 7.85
N GLY A 105 3.21 -17.31 6.68
CA GLY A 105 2.76 -16.67 5.43
C GLY A 105 1.43 -17.19 4.85
N LYS A 106 1.05 -18.43 5.18
CA LYS A 106 -0.30 -18.98 4.96
C LYS A 106 -0.75 -19.51 6.30
N LYS A 107 -1.90 -19.03 6.80
CA LYS A 107 -2.43 -19.44 8.09
C LYS A 107 -2.35 -20.94 8.25
N SER A 108 -1.56 -21.37 9.19
CA SER A 108 -1.30 -22.76 9.53
C SER A 108 -1.32 -22.94 11.04
N MET A 109 -1.58 -24.14 11.48
CA MET A 109 -1.71 -24.44 12.91
C MET A 109 -0.96 -25.72 13.28
N VAL A 110 -0.60 -25.81 14.55
CA VAL A 110 0.06 -26.95 15.17
C VAL A 110 -0.77 -27.46 16.34
N THR A 111 -1.16 -28.72 16.30
CA THR A 111 -1.91 -29.34 17.40
C THR A 111 -1.06 -29.42 18.66
N ILE A 112 -1.60 -28.96 19.79
CA ILE A 112 -0.93 -28.94 21.10
C ILE A 112 -1.67 -29.75 22.18
N LYS A 113 -2.98 -29.98 22.01
CA LYS A 113 -3.81 -30.80 22.88
C LYS A 113 -4.74 -31.65 22.03
N LEU A 114 -4.83 -32.93 22.28
CA LEU A 114 -5.70 -33.85 21.55
C LEU A 114 -6.31 -34.86 22.51
N LYS A 115 -7.64 -35.03 22.48
CA LYS A 115 -8.39 -35.95 23.37
C LYS A 115 -8.07 -35.72 24.86
N GLY A 116 -7.97 -34.44 25.25
CA GLY A 116 -7.63 -34.04 26.63
C GLY A 116 -6.13 -34.08 26.97
N GLU A 117 -5.31 -34.76 26.19
CA GLU A 117 -3.88 -34.88 26.46
C GLU A 117 -3.07 -33.75 25.84
N TRP A 118 -2.23 -33.11 26.66
CA TRP A 118 -1.30 -32.09 26.20
C TRP A 118 -0.05 -32.74 25.60
N ARG A 119 0.41 -32.18 24.47
CA ARG A 119 1.74 -32.49 23.92
C ARG A 119 2.83 -31.82 24.78
N HIS A 120 3.93 -32.50 24.95
CA HIS A 120 5.00 -32.06 25.85
C HIS A 120 6.13 -31.36 25.09
N TRP A 121 6.52 -30.19 25.60
CA TRP A 121 7.75 -29.53 25.17
C TRP A 121 8.95 -30.26 25.78
N ILE A 122 9.79 -30.87 24.96
CA ILE A 122 11.05 -31.48 25.39
C ILE A 122 12.21 -30.50 25.37
N LYS A 123 12.07 -29.41 24.60
CA LYS A 123 12.94 -28.24 24.59
C LYS A 123 12.08 -27.00 24.34
N ASN A 124 12.29 -25.94 25.12
CA ASN A 124 11.49 -24.72 25.01
C ASN A 124 12.38 -23.49 25.24
N ASP A 125 13.28 -23.22 24.30
CA ASP A 125 14.19 -22.08 24.38
C ASP A 125 13.41 -20.76 24.29
N ASP A 126 13.75 -19.77 25.12
CA ASP A 126 13.16 -18.43 25.06
C ASP A 126 13.52 -17.71 23.75
N ILE A 127 14.76 -17.90 23.29
CA ILE A 127 15.26 -17.38 22.02
C ILE A 127 15.32 -18.53 21.02
N VAL A 128 14.67 -18.34 19.87
CA VAL A 128 14.64 -19.31 18.77
C VAL A 128 15.48 -18.76 17.62
N ASP A 129 16.36 -19.59 17.07
CA ASP A 129 17.23 -19.24 15.94
C ASP A 129 16.45 -19.23 14.61
N GLU A 130 17.01 -18.56 13.62
CA GLU A 130 16.51 -18.66 12.24
C GLU A 130 16.70 -20.09 11.70
N ILE A 131 15.77 -20.55 10.88
CA ILE A 131 15.86 -21.87 10.26
C ILE A 131 17.15 -21.99 9.43
N PRO A 132 18.05 -22.94 9.75
CA PRO A 132 19.28 -23.14 9.00
C PRO A 132 19.00 -23.48 7.52
N TYR A 133 19.84 -23.00 6.58
CA TYR A 133 19.68 -23.26 5.16
C TYR A 133 19.61 -24.76 4.82
N TRP A 134 20.28 -25.64 5.60
CA TRP A 134 20.28 -27.06 5.43
C TRP A 134 19.04 -27.78 6.03
N LEU A 135 18.11 -27.01 6.63
CA LEU A 135 16.76 -27.44 7.02
C LEU A 135 15.67 -26.80 6.16
N LYS A 136 15.98 -25.76 5.37
CA LYS A 136 15.00 -25.13 4.47
C LYS A 136 14.55 -26.13 3.42
N PRO A 137 13.28 -26.55 3.38
CA PRO A 137 12.81 -27.67 2.59
C PRO A 137 12.97 -27.51 1.08
N ILE A 138 13.17 -28.63 0.40
CA ILE A 138 13.38 -28.71 -1.05
C ILE A 138 12.49 -29.78 -1.67
N LYS A 139 11.97 -29.49 -2.88
CA LYS A 139 11.12 -30.41 -3.63
C LYS A 139 11.97 -31.49 -4.31
N TRP A 140 12.41 -32.44 -3.55
CA TRP A 140 13.05 -33.65 -4.08
C TRP A 140 12.60 -34.92 -3.34
N LYS A 141 12.68 -36.06 -3.97
CA LYS A 141 12.38 -37.35 -3.34
C LYS A 141 13.70 -38.13 -3.21
N LYS A 142 14.50 -37.75 -2.21
CA LYS A 142 15.73 -38.44 -1.86
C LYS A 142 15.60 -38.97 -0.45
N ASP A 143 15.84 -40.24 -0.28
CA ASP A 143 15.90 -40.87 1.02
C ASP A 143 17.29 -41.48 1.17
N LEU A 144 18.08 -40.97 2.07
CA LEU A 144 19.41 -41.43 2.39
C LEU A 144 19.49 -41.92 3.83
N TYR A 145 18.36 -41.94 4.56
CA TYR A 145 18.36 -42.34 5.95
C TYR A 145 18.67 -43.81 6.13
N GLY A 146 19.58 -44.12 7.07
CA GLY A 146 19.93 -45.48 7.46
C GLY A 146 20.78 -46.27 6.46
N LEU A 147 21.28 -45.65 5.38
CA LEU A 147 22.15 -46.35 4.42
C LEU A 147 23.44 -46.84 5.06
N LYS A 148 23.84 -48.07 4.68
CA LYS A 148 25.06 -48.78 5.14
C LYS A 148 26.04 -49.00 4.00
N ASP A 149 27.17 -49.64 4.32
CA ASP A 149 28.14 -50.05 3.31
C ASP A 149 27.52 -51.03 2.30
N GLY A 150 27.74 -50.74 1.02
CA GLY A 150 27.11 -51.48 -0.08
C GLY A 150 25.78 -50.91 -0.58
N ASP A 151 25.11 -49.97 0.15
CA ASP A 151 23.83 -49.39 -0.25
C ASP A 151 23.96 -48.19 -1.23
N GLY A 152 25.17 -47.87 -1.67
CA GLY A 152 25.43 -46.78 -2.63
C GLY A 152 25.40 -45.39 -2.03
N ARG A 153 25.85 -45.21 -0.78
CA ARG A 153 25.92 -43.94 -0.03
C ARG A 153 26.63 -42.83 -0.81
N ASP A 154 27.75 -43.16 -1.44
CA ASP A 154 28.57 -42.27 -2.26
C ASP A 154 27.80 -41.77 -3.48
N ALA A 155 27.19 -42.69 -4.24
CA ALA A 155 26.34 -42.34 -5.38
C ALA A 155 25.09 -41.53 -4.94
N GLY A 156 24.52 -41.87 -3.77
CA GLY A 156 23.43 -41.16 -3.15
C GLY A 156 23.80 -39.69 -2.90
N LEU A 157 24.90 -39.43 -2.18
CA LEU A 157 25.42 -38.09 -1.94
C LEU A 157 25.76 -37.33 -3.23
N PHE A 158 26.49 -37.98 -4.14
CA PHE A 158 26.88 -37.38 -5.39
C PHE A 158 25.68 -36.91 -6.20
N SER A 159 24.59 -37.68 -6.21
CA SER A 159 23.34 -37.31 -6.88
C SER A 159 22.62 -36.08 -6.26
N CYS A 160 23.01 -35.65 -5.04
CA CYS A 160 22.45 -34.48 -4.36
C CYS A 160 23.18 -33.19 -4.77
N ILE A 161 24.37 -33.23 -5.34
CA ILE A 161 25.19 -32.04 -5.66
C ILE A 161 24.42 -31.11 -6.58
N ILE A 162 23.96 -31.58 -7.74
CA ILE A 162 23.31 -30.77 -8.76
C ILE A 162 22.00 -30.14 -8.23
N PRO A 163 21.06 -30.88 -7.61
CA PRO A 163 19.86 -30.31 -7.02
C PRO A 163 20.15 -29.25 -5.95
N LEU A 164 21.18 -29.43 -5.12
CA LEU A 164 21.55 -28.43 -4.11
C LEU A 164 22.19 -27.18 -4.73
N MET A 165 23.02 -27.37 -5.77
CA MET A 165 23.56 -26.24 -6.56
C MET A 165 22.45 -25.43 -7.26
N GLN A 166 21.44 -26.12 -7.82
CA GLN A 166 20.28 -25.49 -8.45
C GLN A 166 19.50 -24.62 -7.46
N ARG A 167 19.56 -24.91 -6.16
CA ARG A 167 19.01 -24.10 -5.07
C ARG A 167 19.92 -22.95 -4.62
N GLY A 168 21.00 -22.70 -5.33
CA GLY A 168 21.92 -21.60 -5.06
C GLY A 168 22.95 -21.89 -3.96
N LEU A 169 23.03 -23.13 -3.46
CA LEU A 169 24.03 -23.49 -2.46
C LEU A 169 25.40 -23.58 -3.10
N ASN A 170 26.40 -22.99 -2.45
CA ASN A 170 27.78 -23.05 -2.89
C ASN A 170 28.48 -24.36 -2.45
N LYS A 171 29.68 -24.61 -2.99
CA LYS A 171 30.48 -25.79 -2.71
C LYS A 171 30.67 -26.04 -1.20
N GLN A 172 30.95 -24.97 -0.42
CA GLN A 172 31.18 -25.10 1.02
C GLN A 172 29.90 -25.50 1.77
N GLN A 173 28.76 -24.90 1.38
CA GLN A 173 27.45 -25.20 1.96
C GLN A 173 27.02 -26.64 1.66
N ILE A 174 27.25 -27.12 0.44
CA ILE A 174 26.96 -28.51 0.05
C ILE A 174 27.87 -29.49 0.81
N GLN A 175 29.13 -29.16 0.94
CA GLN A 175 30.07 -29.96 1.73
C GLN A 175 29.66 -30.04 3.21
N TYR A 176 29.19 -28.97 3.76
CA TYR A 176 28.64 -28.90 5.12
C TYR A 176 27.42 -29.82 5.28
N ILE A 177 26.47 -29.77 4.33
CA ILE A 177 25.30 -30.66 4.29
C ILE A 177 25.74 -32.13 4.22
N PHE A 178 26.72 -32.46 3.38
CA PHE A 178 27.22 -33.83 3.24
C PHE A 178 27.86 -34.33 4.53
N ASN A 179 28.56 -33.47 5.27
CA ASN A 179 29.10 -33.84 6.56
C ASN A 179 28.00 -34.15 7.58
N ILE A 180 26.89 -33.37 7.59
CA ILE A 180 25.73 -33.67 8.43
C ILE A 180 25.09 -35.00 8.04
N ILE A 181 24.84 -35.21 6.75
CA ILE A 181 24.26 -36.47 6.26
C ILE A 181 25.15 -37.67 6.68
N ASN A 182 26.45 -37.53 6.48
CA ASN A 182 27.42 -38.58 6.79
C ASN A 182 27.47 -38.91 8.29
N SER A 183 27.32 -37.91 9.14
CA SER A 183 27.48 -38.11 10.59
C SER A 183 26.19 -38.54 11.29
N TYR A 184 25.02 -38.21 10.75
CA TYR A 184 23.74 -38.39 11.47
C TYR A 184 22.68 -39.15 10.67
N VAL A 185 22.73 -39.09 9.34
CA VAL A 185 21.67 -39.68 8.48
C VAL A 185 22.04 -41.07 8.03
N PHE A 186 23.30 -41.34 7.72
CA PHE A 186 23.77 -42.67 7.40
C PHE A 186 23.88 -43.53 8.66
N ALA A 187 23.51 -44.80 8.57
CA ALA A 187 23.76 -45.77 9.65
C ALA A 187 25.25 -46.10 9.78
N GLU A 188 25.97 -46.06 8.67
CA GLU A 188 27.42 -46.23 8.65
C GLU A 188 28.05 -45.09 7.83
N PRO A 189 28.88 -44.23 8.43
CA PRO A 189 29.44 -43.08 7.73
C PRO A 189 30.50 -43.52 6.68
N LEU A 190 30.58 -42.73 5.59
CA LEU A 190 31.69 -42.78 4.63
C LEU A 190 32.96 -42.24 5.28
N LYS A 191 34.11 -42.71 4.79
CA LYS A 191 35.41 -42.16 5.20
C LYS A 191 35.52 -40.71 4.69
N GLN A 192 36.03 -39.81 5.51
CA GLN A 192 36.15 -38.38 5.17
C GLN A 192 36.86 -38.13 3.82
N ARG A 193 37.84 -38.94 3.45
CA ARG A 193 38.53 -38.89 2.15
C ARG A 193 37.59 -39.13 0.96
N GLU A 194 36.52 -39.89 1.13
CA GLU A 194 35.56 -40.21 0.06
C GLU A 194 34.66 -39.02 -0.18
N ILE A 195 34.23 -38.35 0.88
CA ILE A 195 33.49 -37.08 0.78
C ILE A 195 34.36 -36.03 0.11
N ILE A 196 35.60 -35.82 0.58
CA ILE A 196 36.53 -34.84 -0.01
C ILE A 196 36.70 -35.06 -1.51
N LYS A 197 36.92 -36.32 -1.95
CA LYS A 197 37.03 -36.65 -3.37
C LYS A 197 35.84 -36.24 -4.23
N MET A 198 34.61 -36.21 -3.68
CA MET A 198 33.42 -35.73 -4.42
C MET A 198 33.53 -34.24 -4.76
N PHE A 199 34.30 -33.50 -3.96
CA PHE A 199 34.50 -32.06 -4.14
C PHE A 199 35.81 -31.70 -4.84
N ASP A 200 36.72 -32.65 -5.07
CA ASP A 200 38.01 -32.43 -5.79
C ASP A 200 37.78 -32.22 -7.29
N ASN A 201 36.70 -32.73 -7.85
CA ASN A 201 36.35 -32.53 -9.25
C ASN A 201 35.68 -31.18 -9.46
N ASN A 202 36.49 -30.10 -9.66
CA ASN A 202 36.00 -28.75 -9.91
C ASN A 202 35.02 -28.65 -11.09
N LYS A 203 35.11 -29.53 -12.09
CA LYS A 203 34.20 -29.54 -13.25
C LYS A 203 32.72 -29.64 -12.88
N VAL A 204 32.38 -30.35 -11.81
CA VAL A 204 30.98 -30.45 -11.34
C VAL A 204 30.51 -29.12 -10.74
N PHE A 205 31.41 -28.40 -10.11
CA PHE A 205 31.10 -27.08 -9.46
C PHE A 205 31.33 -25.90 -10.39
N GLU A 206 32.20 -26.04 -11.41
CA GLU A 206 32.35 -25.09 -12.52
C GLU A 206 31.13 -25.11 -13.46
N GLN A 207 30.40 -26.23 -13.47
CA GLN A 207 29.12 -26.40 -14.15
C GLN A 207 27.94 -25.71 -13.42
N LYS A 208 28.19 -24.60 -12.69
CA LYS A 208 27.13 -23.77 -12.04
C LYS A 208 26.02 -23.31 -13.02
N GLU A 209 26.32 -23.33 -14.30
CA GLU A 209 25.43 -22.97 -15.40
C GLU A 209 24.63 -24.14 -15.99
N ILE A 210 25.01 -25.40 -15.68
CA ILE A 210 24.45 -26.61 -16.33
C ILE A 210 22.99 -26.84 -15.91
N GLY A 211 22.59 -26.45 -14.71
CA GLY A 211 21.21 -26.61 -14.27
C GLY A 211 20.19 -25.89 -15.16
N PHE A 212 20.63 -24.86 -15.88
CA PHE A 212 19.79 -24.10 -16.81
C PHE A 212 19.98 -24.47 -18.27
N TYR A 213 20.81 -25.46 -18.57
CA TYR A 213 21.06 -25.98 -19.92
C TYR A 213 20.83 -27.49 -19.99
N ASN A 214 20.13 -27.91 -21.05
CA ASN A 214 20.08 -29.28 -21.48
C ASN A 214 20.96 -29.41 -22.74
N GLY A 215 22.19 -29.92 -22.56
CA GLY A 215 23.20 -29.84 -23.59
C GLY A 215 23.55 -28.39 -23.95
N ARG A 216 23.23 -27.97 -25.19
CA ARG A 216 23.43 -26.60 -25.67
C ARG A 216 22.16 -25.74 -25.60
N THR A 217 21.04 -26.31 -25.18
CA THR A 217 19.73 -25.64 -25.16
C THR A 217 19.46 -25.05 -23.80
N PHE A 218 19.26 -23.74 -23.74
CA PHE A 218 18.91 -23.04 -22.51
C PHE A 218 17.46 -23.36 -22.11
N GLN A 219 17.25 -23.66 -20.83
CA GLN A 219 15.96 -24.06 -20.27
C GLN A 219 15.31 -22.85 -19.60
N HIS A 220 14.66 -21.99 -20.37
CA HIS A 220 14.02 -20.74 -19.91
C HIS A 220 13.07 -20.97 -18.73
N ASN A 221 12.29 -22.06 -18.74
CA ASN A 221 11.33 -22.34 -17.67
C ASN A 221 12.02 -22.58 -16.33
N ILE A 222 13.09 -23.39 -16.34
CA ILE A 222 13.86 -23.69 -15.12
C ILE A 222 14.54 -22.43 -14.59
N PHE A 223 15.03 -21.59 -15.49
CA PHE A 223 15.67 -20.33 -15.11
C PHE A 223 14.66 -19.32 -14.55
N VAL A 224 13.47 -19.23 -15.14
CA VAL A 224 12.39 -18.37 -14.63
C VAL A 224 11.86 -18.89 -13.29
N ASP A 225 11.76 -20.21 -13.10
CA ASP A 225 11.44 -20.77 -11.78
C ASP A 225 12.46 -20.32 -10.74
N TRP A 226 13.75 -20.39 -11.06
CA TRP A 226 14.81 -19.93 -10.19
C TRP A 226 14.71 -18.43 -9.89
N LEU A 227 14.42 -17.59 -10.91
CA LEU A 227 14.22 -16.15 -10.71
C LEU A 227 13.07 -15.87 -9.75
N LEU A 228 11.93 -16.54 -9.90
CA LEU A 228 10.75 -16.40 -9.03
C LEU A 228 10.99 -16.91 -7.61
N GLU A 229 11.93 -17.83 -7.43
CA GLU A 229 12.30 -18.32 -6.10
C GLU A 229 13.30 -17.41 -5.37
N ASN A 230 14.12 -16.65 -6.12
CA ASN A 230 15.21 -15.87 -5.54
C ASN A 230 14.97 -14.36 -5.54
N TYR A 231 14.02 -13.88 -6.32
CA TYR A 231 13.66 -12.46 -6.41
C TYR A 231 12.16 -12.27 -6.28
N GLN A 232 11.78 -11.07 -5.88
CA GLN A 232 10.38 -10.69 -5.75
C GLN A 232 10.02 -9.76 -6.93
N TYR A 233 9.22 -10.29 -7.83
CA TYR A 233 8.70 -9.57 -8.98
C TYR A 233 7.19 -9.49 -8.92
N ALA A 234 6.63 -8.44 -9.53
CA ALA A 234 5.21 -8.28 -9.71
C ALA A 234 4.90 -7.86 -11.15
N LYS A 235 3.65 -8.01 -11.57
CA LYS A 235 3.17 -7.50 -12.85
C LYS A 235 1.96 -6.61 -12.61
N TYR A 236 1.96 -5.42 -13.24
CA TYR A 236 0.84 -4.50 -13.19
C TYR A 236 0.74 -3.71 -14.51
N ASN A 237 -0.47 -3.60 -15.06
CA ASN A 237 -0.72 -2.99 -16.37
C ASN A 237 0.23 -3.49 -17.47
N ASN A 238 0.46 -4.81 -17.49
CA ASN A 238 1.37 -5.45 -18.42
C ASN A 238 2.85 -5.02 -18.33
N ASN A 239 3.27 -4.34 -17.27
CA ASN A 239 4.66 -4.01 -16.96
C ASN A 239 5.16 -4.88 -15.81
N LEU A 240 6.46 -5.18 -15.80
CA LEU A 240 7.11 -5.88 -14.69
C LEU A 240 7.65 -4.90 -13.67
N TYR A 241 7.67 -5.33 -12.42
CA TYR A 241 8.17 -4.56 -11.29
C TYR A 241 9.10 -5.43 -10.45
N THR A 242 10.13 -4.80 -9.87
CA THR A 242 11.09 -5.43 -8.95
C THR A 242 10.91 -4.85 -7.55
N TYR A 243 10.90 -5.72 -6.55
CA TYR A 243 10.83 -5.30 -5.15
C TYR A 243 12.23 -5.08 -4.58
N HIS A 244 12.49 -3.89 -4.06
CA HIS A 244 13.66 -3.61 -3.24
C HIS A 244 13.42 -2.36 -2.36
N ASN A 245 14.12 -2.27 -1.23
CA ASN A 245 14.01 -1.16 -0.28
C ASN A 245 12.58 -0.84 0.15
N GLY A 246 11.73 -1.87 0.29
CA GLY A 246 10.37 -1.76 0.80
C GLY A 246 9.30 -1.35 -0.21
N LYS A 247 9.63 -1.14 -1.51
CA LYS A 247 8.63 -0.85 -2.55
C LYS A 247 8.93 -1.55 -3.88
N TYR A 248 7.96 -1.52 -4.77
CA TYR A 248 8.11 -2.01 -6.13
C TYR A 248 8.47 -0.88 -7.10
N TYR A 249 9.45 -1.14 -7.95
CA TYR A 249 9.92 -0.24 -8.99
C TYR A 249 9.60 -0.84 -10.35
N GLU A 250 9.05 -0.02 -11.24
CA GLU A 250 8.81 -0.45 -12.63
C GLU A 250 10.14 -0.79 -13.31
N ASP A 251 10.15 -1.92 -14.02
CA ASP A 251 11.31 -2.39 -14.75
C ASP A 251 11.30 -1.79 -16.16
N ASP A 252 12.20 -0.84 -16.41
CA ASP A 252 12.41 -0.27 -17.74
C ASP A 252 13.15 -1.28 -18.63
N GLU A 253 12.51 -1.76 -19.70
CA GLU A 253 13.14 -2.73 -20.62
C GLU A 253 14.51 -2.31 -21.16
N LYS A 254 14.80 -1.00 -21.27
CA LYS A 254 16.08 -0.47 -21.75
C LYS A 254 17.18 -0.55 -20.68
N ASN A 255 16.79 -0.35 -19.42
CA ASN A 255 17.67 -0.38 -18.25
C ASN A 255 17.17 -1.43 -17.24
N SER A 256 16.79 -2.61 -17.74
CA SER A 256 16.09 -3.62 -16.95
C SER A 256 16.94 -4.17 -15.81
N LYS A 257 16.45 -3.95 -14.59
CA LYS A 257 17.00 -4.55 -13.37
C LYS A 257 16.81 -6.06 -13.39
N ILE A 258 15.70 -6.55 -13.92
CA ILE A 258 15.42 -7.99 -14.08
C ILE A 258 16.47 -8.63 -15.00
N LYS A 259 16.80 -7.99 -16.14
CA LYS A 259 17.85 -8.49 -17.03
C LYS A 259 19.22 -8.41 -16.37
N LEU A 260 19.46 -7.39 -15.55
CA LEU A 260 20.68 -7.32 -14.73
C LEU A 260 20.77 -8.46 -13.72
N ASP A 261 19.68 -8.80 -13.04
CA ASP A 261 19.62 -9.93 -12.12
C ASP A 261 19.90 -11.26 -12.87
N MET A 262 19.38 -11.39 -14.11
CA MET A 262 19.65 -12.55 -14.98
C MET A 262 21.14 -12.68 -15.31
N ILE A 263 21.80 -11.59 -15.78
CA ILE A 263 23.22 -11.63 -16.15
C ILE A 263 24.15 -11.67 -14.93
N THR A 264 23.71 -11.16 -13.79
CA THR A 264 24.44 -11.31 -12.53
C THR A 264 24.51 -12.79 -12.14
N LYS A 265 23.44 -13.54 -12.37
CA LYS A 265 23.40 -14.99 -12.14
C LYS A 265 24.15 -15.78 -13.22
N LEU A 266 23.94 -15.39 -14.48
CA LEU A 266 24.51 -16.05 -15.66
C LEU A 266 25.20 -15.03 -16.57
N PRO A 267 26.47 -14.66 -16.31
CA PRO A 267 27.18 -13.63 -17.09
C PRO A 267 27.28 -13.91 -18.59
N ALA A 268 27.27 -15.20 -18.99
CA ALA A 268 27.32 -15.62 -20.38
C ALA A 268 25.96 -15.76 -21.06
N LEU A 269 24.86 -15.36 -20.38
CA LEU A 269 23.50 -15.48 -20.92
C LEU A 269 23.30 -14.56 -22.14
N LYS A 270 22.97 -15.16 -23.27
CA LYS A 270 22.80 -14.42 -24.55
C LYS A 270 21.57 -13.51 -24.46
N THR A 271 21.61 -12.36 -25.13
CA THR A 271 20.51 -11.39 -25.18
C THR A 271 19.18 -12.02 -25.65
N LYS A 272 19.24 -12.96 -26.60
CA LYS A 272 18.03 -13.69 -27.03
C LYS A 272 17.40 -14.44 -25.87
N ASP A 273 18.18 -15.20 -25.13
CA ASP A 273 17.72 -16.02 -24.01
C ASP A 273 17.22 -15.12 -22.84
N GLN A 274 17.87 -13.96 -22.62
CA GLN A 274 17.39 -12.95 -21.65
C GLN A 274 15.98 -12.44 -22.03
N ASN A 275 15.77 -12.10 -23.30
CA ASN A 275 14.48 -11.60 -23.76
C ASN A 275 13.38 -12.67 -23.66
N GLU A 276 13.69 -13.92 -24.04
CA GLU A 276 12.76 -15.03 -23.93
C GLU A 276 12.42 -15.34 -22.47
N ALA A 277 13.40 -15.33 -21.56
CA ALA A 277 13.18 -15.50 -20.12
C ALA A 277 12.37 -14.34 -19.53
N TYR A 278 12.62 -13.11 -19.98
CA TYR A 278 11.86 -11.93 -19.56
C TYR A 278 10.38 -12.03 -19.97
N GLN A 279 10.10 -12.42 -21.22
CA GLN A 279 8.73 -12.61 -21.67
C GLN A 279 8.05 -13.79 -20.96
N ASN A 280 8.76 -14.88 -20.73
CA ASN A 280 8.26 -16.03 -19.97
C ASN A 280 7.89 -15.62 -18.53
N LEU A 281 8.77 -14.85 -17.85
CA LEU A 281 8.50 -14.30 -16.52
C LEU A 281 7.23 -13.43 -16.52
N LYS A 282 7.09 -12.55 -17.52
CA LYS A 282 5.94 -11.65 -17.69
C LYS A 282 4.62 -12.41 -17.88
N LEU A 283 4.65 -13.54 -18.63
CA LEU A 283 3.48 -14.39 -18.83
C LEU A 283 3.07 -15.17 -17.59
N ARG A 284 4.03 -15.56 -16.75
CA ARG A 284 3.79 -16.42 -15.58
C ARG A 284 3.36 -15.66 -14.34
N LEU A 285 3.71 -14.38 -14.22
CA LEU A 285 3.28 -13.56 -13.10
C LEU A 285 1.79 -13.18 -13.22
N PRO A 286 1.01 -13.37 -12.15
CA PRO A 286 -0.36 -12.86 -12.10
C PRO A 286 -0.36 -11.34 -12.07
N GLU A 287 -1.47 -10.73 -12.50
CA GLU A 287 -1.66 -9.29 -12.41
C GLU A 287 -1.84 -8.89 -10.95
N SER A 288 -1.00 -7.96 -10.50
CA SER A 288 -1.08 -7.39 -9.16
C SER A 288 -1.97 -6.16 -9.16
N GLN A 289 -2.55 -5.84 -8.00
CA GLN A 289 -3.34 -4.64 -7.82
C GLN A 289 -2.61 -3.68 -6.87
N PRO A 290 -2.11 -2.53 -7.33
CA PRO A 290 -1.51 -1.58 -6.43
C PRO A 290 -2.58 -1.07 -5.45
N ASN A 291 -2.18 -0.95 -4.18
CA ASN A 291 -3.06 -0.53 -3.07
C ASN A 291 -4.30 -1.42 -2.88
N GLU A 292 -4.16 -2.72 -3.03
CA GLU A 292 -5.12 -3.68 -2.50
C GLU A 292 -5.44 -3.39 -1.02
N PHE A 293 -4.47 -2.78 -0.33
CA PHE A 293 -4.57 -2.35 1.06
C PHE A 293 -4.52 -0.82 1.17
N PRO A 294 -5.63 -0.08 0.93
CA PRO A 294 -5.64 1.39 0.87
C PRO A 294 -5.34 2.07 2.21
N LEU A 295 -5.33 1.33 3.32
CA LEU A 295 -5.02 1.82 4.66
C LEU A 295 -3.62 1.43 5.13
N ILE A 296 -2.80 0.84 4.26
CA ILE A 296 -1.38 0.59 4.54
C ILE A 296 -0.54 1.75 3.99
N VAL A 297 0.20 2.40 4.86
CA VAL A 297 1.12 3.49 4.53
C VAL A 297 2.54 2.95 4.46
N ASN A 298 3.27 3.26 3.40
CA ASN A 298 4.65 2.83 3.21
C ASN A 298 5.62 4.00 3.38
N PHE A 299 6.65 3.85 4.21
CA PHE A 299 7.71 4.82 4.46
C PHE A 299 9.07 4.11 4.58
N ARG A 300 10.18 4.86 4.60
CA ARG A 300 11.53 4.29 4.41
C ARG A 300 11.94 3.18 5.39
N ASN A 301 11.42 3.16 6.61
CA ASN A 301 11.78 2.14 7.61
C ASN A 301 10.66 1.11 7.89
N GLY A 302 9.54 1.13 7.15
CA GLY A 302 8.47 0.14 7.36
C GLY A 302 7.14 0.53 6.76
N LEU A 303 6.10 -0.12 7.25
CA LEU A 303 4.70 0.10 6.89
C LEU A 303 3.91 0.48 8.16
N TYR A 304 2.76 1.12 7.98
CA TYR A 304 1.81 1.37 9.05
C TYR A 304 0.40 1.00 8.61
N ASP A 305 -0.27 0.19 9.40
CA ASP A 305 -1.68 -0.16 9.19
C ASP A 305 -2.54 0.85 9.96
N LEU A 306 -3.20 1.76 9.22
CA LEU A 306 -4.06 2.81 9.79
C LEU A 306 -5.31 2.25 10.47
N ASP A 307 -5.78 1.07 10.06
CA ASP A 307 -6.97 0.42 10.61
C ASP A 307 -6.65 -0.31 11.92
N LYS A 308 -5.53 -1.04 11.93
CA LYS A 308 -5.08 -1.79 13.11
C LYS A 308 -4.24 -0.97 14.08
N ASP A 309 -3.87 0.26 13.71
CA ASP A 309 -3.03 1.15 14.51
C ASP A 309 -1.69 0.50 14.90
N CYS A 310 -0.99 -0.07 13.93
CA CYS A 310 0.26 -0.76 14.20
C CYS A 310 1.32 -0.57 13.11
N TYR A 311 2.57 -0.53 13.57
CA TYR A 311 3.75 -0.57 12.72
C TYR A 311 4.01 -2.00 12.23
N LEU A 312 4.42 -2.14 10.98
CA LEU A 312 4.76 -3.40 10.33
C LEU A 312 6.11 -3.28 9.63
N SER A 313 6.85 -4.37 9.58
CA SER A 313 8.05 -4.46 8.75
C SER A 313 7.67 -4.48 7.26
N HIS A 314 8.59 -4.03 6.39
CA HIS A 314 8.41 -4.15 4.96
C HIS A 314 8.21 -5.61 4.54
N THR A 315 7.30 -5.83 3.62
CA THR A 315 7.05 -7.16 3.03
C THR A 315 6.74 -7.04 1.53
N PRO A 316 7.26 -7.95 0.69
CA PRO A 316 6.87 -8.02 -0.72
C PRO A 316 5.40 -8.39 -0.93
N GLY A 317 4.72 -8.88 0.11
CA GLY A 317 3.28 -9.15 0.06
C GLY A 317 2.40 -7.91 -0.10
N VAL A 318 2.94 -6.71 0.17
CA VAL A 318 2.28 -5.43 -0.08
C VAL A 318 2.82 -4.85 -1.38
N PHE A 319 2.03 -4.93 -2.45
CA PHE A 319 2.39 -4.32 -3.73
C PHE A 319 2.23 -2.80 -3.65
N SER A 320 3.27 -2.13 -3.17
CA SER A 320 3.32 -0.67 -3.02
C SER A 320 4.26 -0.04 -4.04
N LEU A 321 3.74 0.90 -4.83
CA LEU A 321 4.50 1.71 -5.79
C LEU A 321 5.02 3.01 -5.16
N ASN A 322 4.43 3.43 -4.03
CA ASN A 322 4.74 4.65 -3.33
C ASN A 322 5.44 4.34 -2.02
N GLN A 323 6.40 5.16 -1.65
CA GLN A 323 7.06 5.16 -0.34
C GLN A 323 7.31 6.61 0.06
N LEU A 324 6.84 7.02 1.22
CA LEU A 324 7.03 8.37 1.73
C LEU A 324 8.51 8.62 2.02
N ASN A 325 8.96 9.84 1.73
CA ASN A 325 10.34 10.28 1.97
C ASN A 325 10.58 10.67 3.44
N CYS A 326 10.17 9.80 4.36
CA CYS A 326 10.37 9.97 5.81
C CYS A 326 10.58 8.61 6.48
N ILE A 327 11.00 8.62 7.73
CA ILE A 327 11.01 7.48 8.63
C ILE A 327 9.89 7.63 9.66
N TYR A 328 9.35 6.52 10.13
CA TYR A 328 8.44 6.53 11.27
C TYR A 328 9.23 6.54 12.58
N ASN A 329 9.04 7.59 13.35
CA ASN A 329 9.53 7.73 14.73
C ASN A 329 8.36 8.28 15.57
N PRO A 330 7.72 7.47 16.43
CA PRO A 330 6.55 7.88 17.20
C PRO A 330 6.84 9.03 18.18
N ASP A 331 8.10 9.20 18.60
CA ASP A 331 8.53 10.23 19.55
C ASP A 331 8.96 11.54 18.88
N ALA A 332 8.96 11.61 17.55
CA ALA A 332 9.35 12.79 16.79
C ALA A 332 8.45 13.99 17.15
N LYS A 333 9.07 15.17 17.29
CA LYS A 333 8.42 16.46 17.52
C LYS A 333 9.08 17.54 16.69
N SER A 334 8.32 18.56 16.30
CA SER A 334 8.85 19.72 15.59
C SER A 334 8.02 20.96 15.91
N GLU A 335 8.60 21.84 16.72
CA GLU A 335 7.99 23.14 17.02
C GLU A 335 7.82 24.00 15.76
N ASP A 336 8.72 23.90 14.78
CA ASP A 336 8.66 24.67 13.55
C ASP A 336 7.49 24.24 12.67
N VAL A 337 7.14 22.94 12.64
CA VAL A 337 5.94 22.44 11.96
C VAL A 337 4.67 22.94 12.67
N ASP A 338 4.63 22.90 14.01
CA ASP A 338 3.50 23.42 14.77
C ASP A 338 3.32 24.93 14.54
N LYS A 339 4.41 25.71 14.61
CA LYS A 339 4.40 27.14 14.32
C LYS A 339 3.91 27.45 12.91
N LEU A 340 4.36 26.67 11.91
CA LEU A 340 3.87 26.85 10.54
C LEU A 340 2.37 26.63 10.47
N LEU A 341 1.86 25.52 11.01
CA LEU A 341 0.45 25.17 10.98
C LEU A 341 -0.42 26.22 11.71
N ASP A 342 0.03 26.70 12.88
CA ASP A 342 -0.66 27.75 13.64
C ASP A 342 -0.67 29.07 12.88
N ASN A 343 0.46 29.45 12.31
CA ASN A 343 0.57 30.70 11.56
C ASN A 343 -0.31 30.72 10.30
N VAL A 344 -0.24 29.68 9.46
CA VAL A 344 -1.05 29.62 8.21
C VAL A 344 -2.54 29.49 8.49
N SER A 345 -2.92 28.91 9.62
CA SER A 345 -4.31 28.86 10.08
C SER A 345 -4.75 30.10 10.85
N CYS A 346 -3.89 31.10 11.03
CA CYS A 346 -4.13 32.27 11.89
C CYS A 346 -4.61 31.87 13.31
N ASN A 347 -4.06 30.80 13.88
CA ASN A 347 -4.46 30.20 15.15
C ASN A 347 -5.92 29.72 15.20
N ASN A 348 -6.59 29.59 14.06
CA ASN A 348 -7.93 29.01 13.98
C ASN A 348 -7.82 27.48 14.11
N LYS A 349 -8.26 26.94 15.24
CA LYS A 349 -8.20 25.51 15.54
C LYS A 349 -8.94 24.64 14.52
N GLY A 350 -10.05 25.14 13.97
CA GLY A 350 -10.82 24.43 12.94
C GLY A 350 -10.04 24.30 11.64
N ILE A 351 -9.42 25.40 11.16
CA ILE A 351 -8.58 25.40 9.95
C ILE A 351 -7.35 24.52 10.18
N ARG A 352 -6.66 24.65 11.32
CA ARG A 352 -5.52 23.78 11.65
C ARG A 352 -5.91 22.30 11.60
N THR A 353 -7.02 21.94 12.25
CA THR A 353 -7.53 20.55 12.22
C THR A 353 -7.81 20.09 10.79
N LEU A 354 -8.40 20.95 9.96
CA LEU A 354 -8.68 20.60 8.56
C LEU A 354 -7.38 20.40 7.75
N LEU A 355 -6.35 21.20 7.97
CA LEU A 355 -5.03 21.01 7.36
C LEU A 355 -4.38 19.69 7.80
N GLU A 356 -4.43 19.35 9.08
CA GLU A 356 -3.97 18.06 9.60
C GLU A 356 -4.77 16.89 8.99
N GLU A 357 -6.10 17.01 8.89
CA GLU A 357 -6.97 16.02 8.25
C GLU A 357 -6.68 15.90 6.75
N MET A 358 -6.31 16.97 6.06
CA MET A 358 -5.84 16.92 4.67
C MET A 358 -4.55 16.11 4.54
N LEU A 359 -3.57 16.33 5.43
CA LEU A 359 -2.34 15.50 5.49
C LEU A 359 -2.69 14.03 5.75
N GLY A 360 -3.61 13.76 6.68
CA GLY A 360 -4.09 12.40 6.95
C GLY A 360 -4.79 11.76 5.75
N TYR A 361 -5.56 12.53 4.99
CA TYR A 361 -6.24 12.04 3.79
C TYR A 361 -5.26 11.62 2.69
N ILE A 362 -4.12 12.29 2.57
CA ILE A 362 -3.05 11.90 1.62
C ILE A 362 -2.56 10.46 1.89
N LEU A 363 -2.51 10.04 3.15
CA LEU A 363 -2.09 8.69 3.53
C LEU A 363 -3.08 7.59 3.14
N ILE A 364 -4.37 7.93 2.98
CA ILE A 364 -5.42 6.97 2.62
C ILE A 364 -5.33 6.70 1.11
N GLY A 365 -5.09 5.48 0.72
CA GLY A 365 -4.80 5.06 -0.66
C GLY A 365 -5.98 5.09 -1.64
N ASP A 366 -7.13 5.67 -1.29
CA ASP A 366 -8.31 5.84 -2.15
C ASP A 366 -8.96 7.21 -1.98
N CYS A 367 -9.98 7.50 -2.80
CA CYS A 367 -10.71 8.78 -2.79
C CYS A 367 -12.05 8.72 -2.04
N ARG A 368 -12.18 7.87 -1.01
CA ARG A 368 -13.45 7.61 -0.29
C ARG A 368 -14.16 8.84 0.26
N PHE A 369 -13.45 9.91 0.60
CA PHE A 369 -14.05 11.15 1.11
C PHE A 369 -14.43 12.15 0.02
N GLN A 370 -14.04 11.91 -1.24
CA GLN A 370 -14.44 12.68 -2.42
C GLN A 370 -14.22 14.20 -2.26
N ARG A 371 -13.07 14.61 -1.72
CA ARG A 371 -12.70 16.01 -1.50
C ARG A 371 -11.45 16.42 -2.24
N SER A 372 -11.46 17.63 -2.75
CA SER A 372 -10.29 18.39 -3.21
C SER A 372 -10.10 19.61 -2.33
N PHE A 373 -8.90 20.14 -2.28
CA PHE A 373 -8.53 21.27 -1.45
C PHE A 373 -7.98 22.39 -2.33
N ILE A 374 -8.44 23.62 -2.06
CA ILE A 374 -7.94 24.82 -2.71
C ILE A 374 -7.47 25.77 -1.62
N LEU A 375 -6.17 26.03 -1.60
CA LEU A 375 -5.55 26.98 -0.69
C LEU A 375 -5.69 28.38 -1.31
N LEU A 376 -6.61 29.19 -0.78
CA LEU A 376 -6.94 30.49 -1.33
C LEU A 376 -6.27 31.62 -0.53
N GLY A 377 -5.58 32.55 -1.20
CA GLY A 377 -5.02 33.74 -0.54
C GLY A 377 -4.09 34.56 -1.41
N GLU A 378 -3.97 35.85 -1.09
CA GLU A 378 -3.22 36.85 -1.83
C GLU A 378 -1.73 36.74 -1.63
N GLY A 379 -0.81 36.28 -2.10
CA GLY A 379 0.66 36.24 -1.90
C GLY A 379 1.17 36.41 -0.46
N SER A 380 2.38 35.93 -0.19
CA SER A 380 3.09 36.04 1.10
C SER A 380 2.29 35.50 2.32
N ASN A 381 1.52 34.45 2.14
CA ASN A 381 0.63 33.87 3.14
C ASN A 381 0.98 32.42 3.55
N GLY A 382 2.15 31.94 3.12
CA GLY A 382 2.64 30.63 3.52
C GLY A 382 2.15 29.44 2.70
N LYS A 383 1.29 29.63 1.67
CA LYS A 383 0.81 28.53 0.80
C LYS A 383 1.97 27.70 0.23
N SER A 384 2.90 28.35 -0.47
CA SER A 384 4.02 27.64 -1.11
C SER A 384 4.92 26.93 -0.09
N VAL A 385 5.16 27.54 1.08
CA VAL A 385 5.94 26.90 2.16
C VAL A 385 5.25 25.65 2.66
N PHE A 386 3.91 25.70 2.85
CA PHE A 386 3.11 24.56 3.27
C PHE A 386 3.09 23.44 2.20
N LEU A 387 2.99 23.80 0.92
CA LEU A 387 3.05 22.83 -0.20
C LEU A 387 4.44 22.22 -0.39
N ASP A 388 5.50 23.02 -0.19
CA ASP A 388 6.89 22.53 -0.19
C ASP A 388 7.12 21.52 0.95
N MET A 389 6.54 21.76 2.13
CA MET A 389 6.55 20.83 3.26
C MET A 389 5.93 19.48 2.86
N ILE A 390 4.74 19.50 2.24
CA ILE A 390 4.06 18.28 1.77
C ILE A 390 4.93 17.55 0.74
N THR A 391 5.46 18.27 -0.24
CA THR A 391 6.29 17.69 -1.30
C THR A 391 7.57 17.06 -0.75
N SER A 392 8.23 17.72 0.19
CA SER A 392 9.44 17.22 0.83
C SER A 392 9.15 15.97 1.70
N TRP A 393 8.04 15.96 2.42
CA TRP A 393 7.59 14.85 3.24
C TRP A 393 7.24 13.60 2.43
N LEU A 394 6.48 13.78 1.35
CA LEU A 394 6.06 12.67 0.49
C LEU A 394 7.19 12.15 -0.41
N GLY A 395 8.07 13.05 -0.87
CA GLY A 395 8.99 12.83 -1.98
C GLY A 395 8.36 13.29 -3.30
N SER A 396 9.13 13.98 -4.12
CA SER A 396 8.67 14.56 -5.40
C SER A 396 8.15 13.51 -6.38
N GLU A 397 8.68 12.29 -6.33
CA GLU A 397 8.22 11.16 -7.14
C GLU A 397 6.77 10.76 -6.84
N ASN A 398 6.24 11.05 -5.64
CA ASN A 398 4.86 10.78 -5.23
C ASN A 398 3.91 11.94 -5.52
N CYS A 399 4.42 13.05 -6.04
CA CYS A 399 3.67 14.26 -6.35
C CYS A 399 3.53 14.47 -7.87
N SER A 400 2.43 15.10 -8.28
CA SER A 400 2.25 15.72 -9.60
C SER A 400 1.95 17.20 -9.42
N SER A 401 2.06 17.98 -10.50
CA SER A 401 1.92 19.45 -10.44
C SER A 401 0.99 20.00 -11.53
N LEU A 402 -0.16 19.32 -11.74
CA LEU A 402 -1.14 19.74 -12.72
C LEU A 402 -1.99 20.89 -12.16
N ALA A 403 -2.06 21.99 -12.88
CA ALA A 403 -3.00 23.05 -12.59
C ALA A 403 -4.44 22.59 -12.84
N LEU A 404 -5.43 23.33 -12.30
CA LEU A 404 -6.83 22.92 -12.40
C LEU A 404 -7.34 22.86 -13.85
N GLU A 405 -6.90 23.78 -14.70
CA GLU A 405 -7.17 23.81 -16.13
C GLU A 405 -6.54 22.65 -16.91
N ASP A 406 -5.38 22.18 -16.49
CA ASP A 406 -4.64 21.07 -17.11
C ASP A 406 -5.39 19.74 -17.04
N LEU A 407 -6.29 19.59 -16.06
CA LEU A 407 -7.08 18.38 -15.89
C LEU A 407 -8.00 18.07 -17.08
N SER A 408 -8.31 19.07 -17.90
CA SER A 408 -9.13 18.91 -19.12
C SER A 408 -8.32 18.59 -20.36
N ASP A 409 -6.98 18.56 -20.28
CA ASP A 409 -6.10 18.18 -21.39
C ASP A 409 -6.19 16.68 -21.66
N ARG A 410 -5.92 16.29 -22.91
CA ARG A 410 -5.96 14.88 -23.32
C ARG A 410 -4.88 14.03 -22.68
N PHE A 411 -3.67 14.55 -22.52
CA PHE A 411 -2.49 13.81 -22.11
C PHE A 411 -2.01 14.13 -20.68
N ARG A 412 -2.18 15.39 -20.25
CA ARG A 412 -1.65 15.84 -18.96
C ARG A 412 -2.17 15.03 -17.75
N PRO A 413 -3.46 14.64 -17.67
CA PRO A 413 -3.94 13.84 -16.54
C PRO A 413 -3.25 12.48 -16.37
N SER A 414 -2.56 11.96 -17.41
CA SER A 414 -1.75 10.75 -17.26
C SER A 414 -0.59 10.88 -16.28
N GLN A 415 -0.17 12.11 -15.95
CA GLN A 415 0.85 12.39 -14.94
C GLN A 415 0.38 12.05 -13.51
N LEU A 416 -0.91 11.83 -13.29
CA LEU A 416 -1.47 11.40 -12.01
C LEU A 416 -1.25 9.91 -11.73
N VAL A 417 -0.88 9.15 -12.76
CA VAL A 417 -0.69 7.70 -12.60
C VAL A 417 0.43 7.42 -11.61
N GLY A 418 0.13 6.63 -10.58
CA GLY A 418 1.09 6.29 -9.54
C GLY A 418 1.41 7.40 -8.54
N LYS A 419 0.68 8.53 -8.55
CA LYS A 419 0.89 9.63 -7.61
C LYS A 419 -0.02 9.53 -6.39
N MET A 420 0.45 10.06 -5.26
CA MET A 420 -0.32 10.17 -4.01
C MET A 420 -1.07 11.51 -3.91
N VAL A 421 -0.48 12.57 -4.47
CA VAL A 421 -1.03 13.91 -4.44
C VAL A 421 -0.75 14.65 -5.74
N ASN A 422 -1.70 15.46 -6.18
CA ASN A 422 -1.49 16.53 -7.15
C ASN A 422 -1.43 17.86 -6.42
N ILE A 423 -0.35 18.59 -6.60
CA ILE A 423 -0.16 19.94 -6.08
C ILE A 423 -0.10 20.88 -7.29
N GLY A 424 -1.25 21.41 -7.66
CA GLY A 424 -1.36 22.44 -8.71
C GLY A 424 -1.15 23.82 -8.12
N ASP A 425 -0.14 24.52 -8.60
CA ASP A 425 0.14 25.90 -8.19
C ASP A 425 -0.38 26.86 -9.26
N ASP A 426 -0.68 28.11 -8.83
CA ASP A 426 -1.15 29.23 -9.66
C ASP A 426 -2.23 28.83 -10.71
N SER A 427 -3.35 28.30 -10.23
CA SER A 427 -4.50 28.10 -11.10
C SER A 427 -4.88 29.44 -11.74
N GLY A 428 -4.89 29.46 -13.09
CA GLY A 428 -5.19 30.65 -13.87
C GLY A 428 -6.60 31.17 -13.63
N ALA A 429 -6.86 32.40 -14.07
CA ALA A 429 -8.20 33.00 -14.00
C ALA A 429 -9.15 32.51 -15.12
N ASP A 430 -8.73 31.53 -15.92
CA ASP A 430 -9.49 31.04 -17.06
C ASP A 430 -10.72 30.22 -16.64
N LEU A 431 -11.81 30.41 -17.36
CA LEU A 431 -13.09 29.73 -17.12
C LEU A 431 -12.95 28.20 -17.16
N LEU A 432 -13.33 27.53 -16.08
CA LEU A 432 -13.43 26.07 -16.02
C LEU A 432 -14.62 25.58 -16.85
N LYS A 433 -14.35 25.15 -18.08
CA LYS A 433 -15.41 24.73 -19.03
C LYS A 433 -15.86 23.28 -18.82
N ASN A 434 -14.94 22.39 -18.43
CA ASN A 434 -15.21 20.96 -18.28
C ASN A 434 -14.78 20.46 -16.90
N THR A 435 -15.73 20.33 -16.00
CA THR A 435 -15.50 19.82 -14.64
C THR A 435 -15.74 18.32 -14.51
N ALA A 436 -16.13 17.63 -15.60
CA ALA A 436 -16.45 16.20 -15.54
C ALA A 436 -15.24 15.35 -15.17
N ILE A 437 -14.06 15.67 -15.74
CA ILE A 437 -12.80 14.98 -15.44
C ILE A 437 -12.39 15.27 -13.99
N PHE A 438 -12.44 16.52 -13.55
CA PHE A 438 -12.19 16.90 -12.16
C PHE A 438 -13.06 16.07 -11.19
N LYS A 439 -14.37 15.99 -11.44
CA LYS A 439 -15.29 15.22 -10.59
C LYS A 439 -14.90 13.75 -10.50
N LYS A 440 -14.55 13.12 -11.64
CA LYS A 440 -14.08 11.73 -11.67
C LYS A 440 -12.74 11.54 -10.93
N LEU A 441 -11.81 12.47 -11.11
CA LEU A 441 -10.51 12.42 -10.41
C LEU A 441 -10.68 12.52 -8.89
N VAL A 442 -11.56 13.42 -8.43
CA VAL A 442 -11.80 13.60 -6.98
C VAL A 442 -12.57 12.43 -6.35
N THR A 443 -13.43 11.74 -7.13
CA THR A 443 -14.16 10.56 -6.63
C THR A 443 -13.41 9.25 -6.78
N GLY A 444 -12.36 9.21 -7.61
CA GLY A 444 -11.69 7.96 -7.97
C GLY A 444 -12.49 7.10 -8.96
N ASP A 445 -13.48 7.68 -9.64
CA ASP A 445 -14.23 6.97 -10.66
C ASP A 445 -13.34 6.67 -11.87
N PRO A 446 -13.53 5.52 -12.53
CA PRO A 446 -12.75 5.17 -13.70
C PRO A 446 -12.89 6.21 -14.82
N LEU A 447 -11.76 6.55 -15.43
CA LEU A 447 -11.68 7.40 -16.61
C LEU A 447 -10.63 6.86 -17.57
N THR A 448 -10.76 7.19 -18.84
CA THR A 448 -9.77 6.82 -19.85
C THR A 448 -8.67 7.88 -19.86
N LEU A 449 -7.44 7.45 -19.70
CA LEU A 449 -6.23 8.26 -19.84
C LEU A 449 -5.39 7.75 -21.00
N GLU A 450 -4.48 8.60 -21.47
CA GLU A 450 -3.58 8.28 -22.59
C GLU A 450 -2.22 8.95 -22.34
N PHE A 451 -1.15 8.18 -22.42
CA PHE A 451 0.19 8.75 -22.53
C PHE A 451 0.44 9.23 -23.96
N LYS A 452 1.19 10.30 -24.14
CA LYS A 452 1.57 10.76 -25.48
C LYS A 452 2.25 9.62 -26.25
N HIS A 453 1.71 9.27 -27.41
CA HIS A 453 2.14 8.12 -28.23
C HIS A 453 1.85 6.73 -27.61
N GLY A 454 1.08 6.65 -26.52
CA GLY A 454 0.64 5.40 -25.90
C GLY A 454 -0.77 4.99 -26.34
N GLN A 455 -1.20 3.80 -25.91
CA GLN A 455 -2.58 3.36 -26.06
C GLN A 455 -3.43 3.89 -24.89
N PRO A 456 -4.71 4.25 -25.14
CA PRO A 456 -5.63 4.60 -24.06
C PRO A 456 -5.81 3.45 -23.07
N PHE A 457 -5.89 3.78 -21.78
CA PHE A 457 -6.09 2.81 -20.70
C PHE A 457 -7.10 3.33 -19.66
N SER A 458 -7.74 2.41 -18.95
CA SER A 458 -8.64 2.75 -17.85
C SER A 458 -7.84 3.02 -16.59
N TYR A 459 -8.15 4.12 -15.90
CA TYR A 459 -7.48 4.53 -14.68
C TYR A 459 -8.48 5.02 -13.64
N ALA A 460 -8.33 4.59 -12.40
CA ALA A 460 -9.04 5.10 -11.22
C ALA A 460 -8.05 5.93 -10.39
N ASN A 461 -8.30 7.24 -10.29
CA ASN A 461 -7.40 8.14 -9.58
C ASN A 461 -7.40 7.86 -8.07
N ARG A 462 -6.21 7.98 -7.48
CA ARG A 462 -6.00 7.86 -6.02
C ARG A 462 -5.31 9.08 -5.43
N ALA A 463 -4.70 9.90 -6.30
CA ALA A 463 -4.04 11.13 -5.90
C ALA A 463 -5.05 12.13 -5.32
N LYS A 464 -4.70 12.74 -4.19
CA LYS A 464 -5.50 13.81 -3.61
C LYS A 464 -5.25 15.10 -4.39
N MET A 465 -6.31 15.79 -4.72
CA MET A 465 -6.26 16.99 -5.56
C MET A 465 -6.13 18.21 -4.64
N ILE A 466 -4.96 18.84 -4.63
CA ILE A 466 -4.65 20.06 -3.88
C ILE A 466 -4.23 21.12 -4.88
N PHE A 467 -4.80 22.32 -4.76
CA PHE A 467 -4.50 23.47 -5.60
C PHE A 467 -4.17 24.68 -4.76
N SER A 468 -3.33 25.55 -5.27
CA SER A 468 -3.07 26.89 -4.75
C SER A 468 -3.65 27.92 -5.71
N ALA A 469 -4.29 28.93 -5.19
CA ALA A 469 -4.84 30.01 -6.01
C ALA A 469 -4.81 31.34 -5.26
N ASN A 470 -4.58 32.42 -6.00
CA ASN A 470 -4.79 33.78 -5.48
C ASN A 470 -6.25 34.20 -5.69
N ASN A 471 -6.84 33.77 -6.80
CA ASN A 471 -8.23 33.94 -7.13
C ASN A 471 -8.77 32.63 -7.71
N LEU A 472 -10.02 32.34 -7.42
CA LEU A 472 -10.64 31.12 -7.98
C LEU A 472 -11.11 31.41 -9.42
N PRO A 473 -10.80 30.48 -10.36
CA PRO A 473 -11.32 30.61 -11.72
C PRO A 473 -12.84 30.49 -11.72
N PRO A 474 -13.56 31.29 -12.53
CA PRO A 474 -14.99 31.12 -12.67
C PRO A 474 -15.32 29.75 -13.26
N SER A 475 -16.47 29.18 -12.87
CA SER A 475 -16.91 27.86 -13.34
C SER A 475 -18.27 27.95 -14.03
N SER A 476 -18.37 27.25 -15.17
CA SER A 476 -19.67 27.06 -15.82
C SER A 476 -20.52 25.98 -15.12
N ASP A 477 -19.91 25.11 -14.33
CA ASP A 477 -20.58 24.05 -13.56
C ASP A 477 -20.99 24.55 -12.17
N LYS A 478 -22.26 24.77 -12.01
CA LYS A 478 -22.89 25.22 -10.76
C LYS A 478 -23.59 24.07 -10.02
N SER A 479 -23.30 22.84 -10.42
CA SER A 479 -23.93 21.67 -9.80
C SER A 479 -23.43 21.45 -8.37
N ASN A 480 -24.32 21.01 -7.49
CA ASN A 480 -23.95 20.55 -6.16
C ASN A 480 -22.88 19.43 -6.23
N GLY A 481 -22.91 18.63 -7.31
CA GLY A 481 -21.89 17.62 -7.57
C GLY A 481 -20.48 18.16 -7.72
N PHE A 482 -20.30 19.38 -8.22
CA PHE A 482 -19.01 20.08 -8.31
C PHE A 482 -18.66 20.75 -6.97
N MET A 483 -19.58 21.57 -6.43
CA MET A 483 -19.35 22.38 -5.24
C MET A 483 -19.02 21.53 -4.00
N ARG A 484 -19.75 20.45 -3.75
CA ARG A 484 -19.51 19.57 -2.60
C ARG A 484 -18.13 18.90 -2.58
N ARG A 485 -17.43 18.86 -3.72
CA ARG A 485 -16.09 18.27 -3.84
C ARG A 485 -14.98 19.28 -3.56
N MET A 486 -15.31 20.56 -3.52
CA MET A 486 -14.37 21.63 -3.26
C MET A 486 -14.30 21.94 -1.76
N THR A 487 -13.11 22.11 -1.26
CA THR A 487 -12.83 22.60 0.10
C THR A 487 -11.90 23.78 -0.04
N ILE A 488 -12.44 25.00 0.05
CA ILE A 488 -11.70 26.25 -0.14
C ILE A 488 -11.18 26.68 1.23
N ILE A 489 -9.87 26.58 1.44
CA ILE A 489 -9.23 26.90 2.71
C ILE A 489 -8.61 28.30 2.60
N PRO A 490 -9.11 29.30 3.34
CA PRO A 490 -8.52 30.65 3.32
C PRO A 490 -7.18 30.69 4.05
N PHE A 491 -6.14 31.12 3.35
CA PHE A 491 -4.81 31.43 3.87
C PHE A 491 -4.71 32.94 4.09
N LEU A 492 -5.14 33.40 5.27
CA LEU A 492 -5.25 34.80 5.61
C LEU A 492 -4.00 35.40 6.28
N ALA A 493 -3.05 34.57 6.65
CA ALA A 493 -1.78 35.02 7.20
C ALA A 493 -1.03 35.94 6.22
N LYS A 494 -0.29 36.90 6.75
CA LYS A 494 0.64 37.75 5.99
C LYS A 494 1.99 37.65 6.66
N PHE A 495 3.01 37.31 5.86
CA PHE A 495 4.38 37.23 6.33
C PHE A 495 5.20 38.33 5.69
N SER A 496 5.80 39.17 6.50
CA SER A 496 6.71 40.23 6.08
C SER A 496 8.05 40.09 6.79
N PRO A 497 9.18 40.41 6.14
CA PRO A 497 10.51 40.35 6.78
C PRO A 497 10.63 41.09 8.12
N ASN A 498 9.72 42.06 8.37
CA ASN A 498 9.71 42.83 9.61
C ASN A 498 8.86 42.20 10.73
N ASP A 499 8.15 41.11 10.44
CA ASP A 499 7.25 40.49 11.41
C ASP A 499 8.05 39.51 12.31
N SER A 500 7.69 39.44 13.59
CA SER A 500 8.35 38.57 14.59
C SER A 500 8.19 37.07 14.29
N ASN A 501 7.20 36.71 13.49
CA ASN A 501 6.88 35.34 13.05
C ASN A 501 7.42 35.01 11.63
N TYR A 502 8.15 35.96 11.01
CA TYR A 502 8.84 35.71 9.75
C TYR A 502 10.16 34.97 10.01
N ASP A 503 10.29 33.78 9.42
CA ASP A 503 11.54 33.01 9.46
C ASP A 503 11.97 32.68 8.02
N PRO A 504 13.05 33.30 7.50
CA PRO A 504 13.53 33.04 6.15
C PRO A 504 14.05 31.61 5.96
N MET A 505 14.41 30.92 7.07
CA MET A 505 14.94 29.56 7.06
C MET A 505 13.87 28.51 7.36
N ILE A 506 12.60 28.89 7.41
CA ILE A 506 11.51 27.98 7.78
C ILE A 506 11.45 26.74 6.89
N LYS A 507 11.73 26.88 5.58
CA LYS A 507 11.73 25.74 4.65
C LYS A 507 12.76 24.67 5.04
N ASP A 508 13.95 25.06 5.44
CA ASP A 508 15.00 24.12 5.83
C ASP A 508 14.61 23.39 7.13
N LYS A 509 13.99 24.09 8.08
CA LYS A 509 13.58 23.55 9.39
C LYS A 509 12.45 22.54 9.27
N ILE A 510 11.42 22.80 8.44
CA ILE A 510 10.27 21.93 8.25
C ILE A 510 10.53 20.75 7.29
N THR A 511 11.70 20.68 6.67
CA THR A 511 12.09 19.59 5.74
C THR A 511 13.13 18.64 6.34
N THR A 512 13.51 18.82 7.60
CA THR A 512 14.40 17.90 8.34
C THR A 512 13.74 16.53 8.53
N GLU A 513 14.53 15.49 8.80
CA GLU A 513 14.00 14.13 9.02
C GLU A 513 13.05 14.08 10.24
N ASP A 514 13.37 14.78 11.33
CA ASP A 514 12.52 14.84 12.51
C ASP A 514 11.20 15.57 12.22
N ALA A 515 11.25 16.66 11.44
CA ALA A 515 10.05 17.36 11.01
C ALA A 515 9.15 16.48 10.13
N LYS A 516 9.74 15.74 9.17
CA LYS A 516 8.99 14.80 8.31
C LYS A 516 8.38 13.66 9.12
N SER A 517 9.11 13.11 10.10
CA SER A 517 8.60 12.08 11.02
C SER A 517 7.47 12.62 11.87
N TYR A 518 7.57 13.87 12.32
CA TYR A 518 6.50 14.52 13.09
C TYR A 518 5.25 14.77 12.24
N ILE A 519 5.41 15.23 10.99
CA ILE A 519 4.30 15.37 10.02
C ILE A 519 3.60 14.03 9.82
N LEU A 520 4.36 12.93 9.69
CA LEU A 520 3.81 11.58 9.58
C LEU A 520 2.96 11.22 10.81
N ASN A 521 3.43 11.53 12.02
CA ASN A 521 2.67 11.26 13.27
C ASN A 521 1.36 12.05 13.33
N ILE A 522 1.37 13.33 12.92
CA ILE A 522 0.16 14.16 12.79
C ILE A 522 -0.79 13.53 11.76
N ALA A 523 -0.27 13.19 10.59
CA ALA A 523 -1.05 12.66 9.49
C ALA A 523 -1.69 11.28 9.82
N ILE A 524 -0.96 10.38 10.51
CA ILE A 524 -1.51 9.09 10.98
C ILE A 524 -2.70 9.32 11.92
N LYS A 525 -2.53 10.16 12.94
CA LYS A 525 -3.60 10.48 13.90
C LYS A 525 -4.82 11.10 13.20
N ALA A 526 -4.60 12.01 12.26
CA ALA A 526 -5.65 12.65 11.50
C ALA A 526 -6.35 11.68 10.54
N ALA A 527 -5.61 10.77 9.87
CA ALA A 527 -6.19 9.73 9.03
C ALA A 527 -7.11 8.80 9.83
N GLN A 528 -6.67 8.34 10.99
CA GLN A 528 -7.47 7.52 11.90
C GLN A 528 -8.73 8.23 12.39
N LYS A 529 -8.61 9.54 12.70
CA LYS A 529 -9.76 10.38 13.03
C LYS A 529 -10.77 10.46 11.88
N LEU A 530 -10.28 10.68 10.64
CA LEU A 530 -11.12 10.70 9.44
C LEU A 530 -11.83 9.36 9.20
N ILE A 531 -11.12 8.25 9.33
CA ILE A 531 -11.69 6.90 9.16
C ILE A 531 -12.80 6.66 10.17
N ARG A 532 -12.61 7.04 11.44
CA ARG A 532 -13.61 6.90 12.50
C ARG A 532 -14.81 7.81 12.29
N ASN A 533 -14.56 9.09 11.99
CA ASN A 533 -15.61 10.13 11.90
C ASN A 533 -16.34 10.11 10.55
N LYS A 534 -15.73 9.52 9.52
CA LYS A 534 -16.23 9.45 8.14
C LYS A 534 -16.51 10.80 7.49
N LYS A 535 -15.95 11.88 8.02
CA LYS A 535 -16.12 13.25 7.53
C LYS A 535 -14.99 14.16 7.99
N PHE A 536 -14.72 15.20 7.18
CA PHE A 536 -13.81 16.29 7.53
C PHE A 536 -14.44 17.25 8.53
N THR A 537 -13.58 17.90 9.31
CA THR A 537 -13.92 19.10 10.06
C THR A 537 -14.02 20.26 9.08
N ILE A 538 -15.19 20.86 8.92
CA ILE A 538 -15.41 22.01 8.02
C ILE A 538 -15.69 23.23 8.88
N PRO A 539 -14.72 24.15 9.05
CA PRO A 539 -14.90 25.40 9.77
C PRO A 539 -15.82 26.38 9.02
N ASP A 540 -16.46 27.30 9.76
CA ASP A 540 -17.35 28.32 9.17
C ASP A 540 -16.63 29.13 8.09
N ALA A 541 -15.38 29.52 8.32
CA ALA A 541 -14.58 30.26 7.34
C ALA A 541 -14.45 29.56 5.98
N VAL A 542 -14.36 28.19 5.99
CA VAL A 542 -14.30 27.37 4.76
C VAL A 542 -15.67 27.34 4.08
N THR A 543 -16.74 27.27 4.87
CA THR A 543 -18.11 27.31 4.35
C THR A 543 -18.42 28.70 3.75
N GLU A 544 -17.99 29.77 4.40
CA GLU A 544 -18.15 31.15 3.90
C GLU A 544 -17.42 31.37 2.58
N GLU A 545 -16.17 30.88 2.44
CA GLU A 545 -15.44 30.99 1.17
C GLU A 545 -16.08 30.17 0.03
N LEU A 546 -16.61 28.98 0.33
CA LEU A 546 -17.36 28.21 -0.66
C LEU A 546 -18.65 28.95 -1.08
N ASN A 547 -19.37 29.55 -0.14
CA ASN A 547 -20.57 30.34 -0.42
C ASN A 547 -20.24 31.57 -1.27
N LYS A 548 -19.20 32.35 -0.94
CA LYS A 548 -18.72 33.48 -1.75
C LYS A 548 -18.38 33.02 -3.19
N TYR A 549 -17.72 31.86 -3.35
CA TYR A 549 -17.42 31.34 -4.66
C TYR A 549 -18.68 30.92 -5.41
N GLU A 550 -19.66 30.31 -4.76
CA GLU A 550 -20.95 29.97 -5.36
C GLU A 550 -21.71 31.24 -5.78
N GLU A 551 -21.78 32.26 -4.95
CA GLU A 551 -22.37 33.54 -5.24
C GLU A 551 -21.71 34.25 -6.43
N SER A 552 -20.38 34.33 -6.44
CA SER A 552 -19.62 34.95 -7.54
C SER A 552 -19.84 34.30 -8.90
N ASN A 553 -20.12 32.97 -8.89
CA ASN A 553 -20.41 32.21 -10.10
C ASN A 553 -21.90 32.15 -10.45
N ASN A 554 -22.80 32.60 -9.56
CA ASN A 554 -24.24 32.53 -9.75
C ASN A 554 -24.87 33.93 -9.66
N ASN A 555 -25.05 34.58 -10.82
CA ASN A 555 -25.65 35.93 -10.90
C ASN A 555 -27.08 36.03 -10.38
N VAL A 556 -27.79 34.88 -10.20
CA VAL A 556 -29.11 34.87 -9.54
C VAL A 556 -28.94 35.06 -8.04
N LEU A 557 -27.97 34.36 -7.42
CA LEU A 557 -27.68 34.55 -5.99
C LEU A 557 -27.14 35.94 -5.70
N SER A 558 -26.22 36.43 -6.53
CA SER A 558 -25.71 37.81 -6.41
C SER A 558 -26.85 38.83 -6.50
N TYR A 559 -27.82 38.64 -7.43
CA TYR A 559 -29.00 39.46 -7.53
C TYR A 559 -29.87 39.38 -6.26
N LEU A 560 -30.12 38.17 -5.73
CA LEU A 560 -30.94 37.98 -4.53
C LEU A 560 -30.33 38.63 -3.29
N ASN A 561 -29.02 38.74 -3.18
CA ASN A 561 -28.33 39.40 -2.08
C ASN A 561 -28.46 40.94 -2.14
N GLU A 562 -28.67 41.52 -3.32
CA GLU A 562 -28.87 42.95 -3.48
C GLU A 562 -30.33 43.40 -3.28
N VAL A 563 -31.30 42.48 -3.44
CA VAL A 563 -32.71 42.81 -3.27
C VAL A 563 -33.20 42.44 -1.87
N PRO A 564 -33.93 43.33 -1.18
CA PRO A 564 -34.37 43.11 0.20
C PRO A 564 -35.27 41.86 0.37
N SER A 565 -36.12 41.61 -0.60
CA SER A 565 -37.02 40.47 -0.63
C SER A 565 -37.68 40.33 -2.01
N ILE A 566 -37.96 39.12 -2.42
CA ILE A 566 -38.76 38.83 -3.62
C ILE A 566 -40.14 38.27 -3.30
N TYR A 567 -40.45 38.04 -2.02
CA TYR A 567 -41.77 37.56 -1.59
C TYR A 567 -42.85 38.56 -2.00
N GLU A 568 -44.02 38.07 -2.40
CA GLU A 568 -45.16 38.81 -2.91
C GLU A 568 -44.90 39.56 -4.25
N MET A 569 -43.72 39.40 -4.85
CA MET A 569 -43.42 40.01 -6.16
C MET A 569 -43.89 39.08 -7.30
N ASP A 570 -44.36 39.71 -8.39
CA ASP A 570 -44.63 39.00 -9.64
C ASP A 570 -43.33 38.43 -10.23
N VAL A 571 -43.38 37.17 -10.64
CA VAL A 571 -42.21 36.43 -11.17
C VAL A 571 -41.64 37.09 -12.41
N SER A 572 -42.50 37.65 -13.30
CA SER A 572 -42.08 38.33 -14.53
C SER A 572 -41.38 39.67 -14.22
N LYS A 573 -41.87 40.40 -13.23
CA LYS A 573 -41.22 41.63 -12.78
C LYS A 573 -39.88 41.35 -12.10
N THR A 574 -39.84 40.32 -11.24
CA THR A 574 -38.59 39.88 -10.60
C THR A 574 -37.55 39.48 -11.66
N TYR A 575 -37.96 38.75 -12.68
CA TYR A 575 -37.08 38.36 -13.79
C TYR A 575 -36.61 39.60 -14.60
N ALA A 576 -37.47 40.56 -14.88
CA ALA A 576 -37.08 41.79 -15.57
C ALA A 576 -36.03 42.59 -14.77
N ASN A 577 -36.24 42.73 -13.44
CA ASN A 577 -35.26 43.34 -12.55
C ASN A 577 -33.93 42.60 -12.52
N TYR A 578 -33.96 41.27 -12.51
CA TYR A 578 -32.75 40.43 -12.62
C TYR A 578 -32.03 40.64 -13.96
N CYS A 579 -32.74 40.75 -15.07
CA CYS A 579 -32.14 41.08 -16.37
C CYS A 579 -31.44 42.45 -16.36
N LEU A 580 -32.07 43.45 -15.76
CA LEU A 580 -31.47 44.77 -15.60
C LEU A 580 -30.22 44.74 -14.69
N TYR A 581 -30.27 43.94 -13.62
CA TYR A 581 -29.13 43.69 -12.76
C TYR A 581 -27.96 43.06 -13.57
N CYS A 582 -28.23 42.05 -14.37
CA CYS A 582 -27.21 41.42 -15.20
C CYS A 582 -26.56 42.40 -16.18
N VAL A 583 -27.33 43.24 -16.82
CA VAL A 583 -26.83 44.29 -17.74
C VAL A 583 -25.91 45.25 -16.99
N ARG A 584 -26.29 45.70 -15.79
CA ARG A 584 -25.48 46.62 -14.95
C ARG A 584 -24.15 46.01 -14.55
N ASN A 585 -24.15 44.73 -14.30
CA ASN A 585 -22.97 43.97 -13.83
C ASN A 585 -22.23 43.26 -14.97
N ASN A 586 -22.48 43.58 -16.25
CA ASN A 586 -21.85 42.96 -17.41
C ASN A 586 -21.91 41.43 -17.43
N THR A 587 -23.02 40.86 -16.94
CA THR A 587 -23.26 39.41 -16.94
C THR A 587 -24.42 39.05 -17.86
N SER A 588 -24.46 37.79 -18.32
CA SER A 588 -25.57 37.32 -19.17
C SER A 588 -26.70 36.72 -18.32
N PRO A 589 -27.96 37.18 -18.49
CA PRO A 589 -29.06 36.63 -17.70
C PRO A 589 -29.41 35.21 -18.11
N TYR A 590 -29.79 34.37 -17.16
CA TYR A 590 -30.38 33.06 -17.46
C TYR A 590 -31.75 33.22 -18.12
N LYS A 591 -32.16 32.16 -18.85
CA LYS A 591 -33.55 32.06 -19.29
C LYS A 591 -34.47 31.96 -18.08
N VAL A 592 -35.71 32.46 -18.21
CA VAL A 592 -36.67 32.58 -17.12
C VAL A 592 -36.89 31.27 -16.34
N ASN A 593 -36.97 30.14 -17.02
CA ASN A 593 -37.16 28.85 -16.33
C ASN A 593 -35.96 28.52 -15.45
N LYS A 594 -34.73 28.70 -15.96
CA LYS A 594 -33.51 28.45 -15.20
C LYS A 594 -33.37 29.47 -14.04
N PHE A 595 -33.75 30.73 -14.22
CA PHE A 595 -33.79 31.70 -13.15
C PHE A 595 -34.71 31.24 -12.02
N ILE A 596 -35.91 30.74 -12.35
CA ILE A 596 -36.89 30.22 -11.38
C ILE A 596 -36.31 28.99 -10.65
N GLU A 597 -35.72 28.04 -11.39
CA GLU A 597 -35.09 26.85 -10.83
C GLU A 597 -33.98 27.21 -9.83
N GLU A 598 -33.12 28.18 -10.18
CA GLU A 598 -32.03 28.61 -9.29
C GLU A 598 -32.56 29.25 -8.00
N ILE A 599 -33.59 30.12 -8.09
CA ILE A 599 -34.22 30.67 -6.89
C ILE A 599 -34.80 29.58 -5.99
N MET A 600 -35.55 28.66 -6.58
CA MET A 600 -36.20 27.57 -5.82
C MET A 600 -35.19 26.58 -5.25
N ARG A 601 -34.03 26.41 -5.90
CA ARG A 601 -32.94 25.57 -5.44
C ARG A 601 -32.24 26.12 -4.20
N HIS A 602 -32.07 27.43 -4.14
CA HIS A 602 -31.33 28.09 -3.05
C HIS A 602 -32.25 28.63 -1.95
N ASN A 603 -33.57 28.52 -2.13
CA ASN A 603 -34.55 28.95 -1.15
C ASN A 603 -35.69 27.91 -1.08
N ASP A 604 -35.49 26.89 -0.23
CA ASP A 604 -36.46 25.82 0.01
C ASP A 604 -37.79 26.29 0.63
N LYS A 605 -37.79 27.52 1.20
CA LYS A 605 -38.98 28.18 1.80
C LYS A 605 -39.80 28.96 0.80
N ILE A 606 -39.40 29.01 -0.49
CA ILE A 606 -40.11 29.74 -1.53
C ILE A 606 -40.91 28.81 -2.43
N THR A 607 -42.03 29.27 -2.92
CA THR A 607 -42.88 28.63 -3.94
C THR A 607 -43.48 29.67 -4.86
N ILE A 608 -44.08 29.23 -5.94
CA ILE A 608 -44.81 30.10 -6.86
C ILE A 608 -46.30 29.79 -6.71
N ASP A 609 -47.05 30.83 -6.34
CA ASP A 609 -48.51 30.86 -6.40
C ASP A 609 -48.96 31.32 -7.78
N VAL A 610 -49.99 30.71 -8.33
CA VAL A 610 -50.52 31.02 -9.67
C VAL A 610 -51.96 31.44 -9.52
N GLN A 611 -52.21 32.74 -9.71
CA GLN A 611 -53.57 33.32 -9.70
C GLN A 611 -54.03 33.54 -11.14
N ILE A 612 -55.27 33.14 -11.43
CA ILE A 612 -55.93 33.39 -12.70
C ILE A 612 -56.75 34.65 -12.55
N THR A 613 -56.41 35.67 -13.32
CA THR A 613 -57.13 36.95 -13.36
C THR A 613 -57.83 37.14 -14.71
N GLU A 614 -58.72 38.08 -14.83
CA GLU A 614 -59.38 38.43 -16.09
C GLU A 614 -58.40 38.82 -17.21
N THR A 615 -57.20 39.28 -16.85
CA THR A 615 -56.12 39.72 -17.76
C THR A 615 -55.06 38.63 -18.04
N GLY A 616 -55.20 37.44 -17.42
CA GLY A 616 -54.27 36.31 -17.63
C GLY A 616 -53.79 35.65 -16.34
N LYS A 617 -52.76 34.82 -16.46
CA LYS A 617 -52.13 34.11 -15.34
C LYS A 617 -51.02 34.97 -14.73
N ILE A 618 -51.14 35.34 -13.45
CA ILE A 618 -50.10 35.98 -12.66
C ILE A 618 -49.42 34.96 -11.78
N ARG A 619 -48.08 34.93 -11.79
CA ARG A 619 -47.24 34.08 -10.95
C ARG A 619 -46.56 34.96 -9.89
N THR A 620 -46.71 34.60 -8.62
CA THR A 620 -46.18 35.39 -7.51
C THR A 620 -45.33 34.55 -6.60
N TRP A 621 -44.18 35.05 -6.13
CA TRP A 621 -43.35 34.38 -5.16
C TRP A 621 -44.04 34.36 -3.78
N LYS A 622 -44.22 33.18 -3.22
CA LYS A 622 -44.83 32.96 -1.91
C LYS A 622 -43.89 32.23 -0.98
N ARG A 623 -44.07 32.46 0.31
CA ARG A 623 -43.43 31.64 1.33
C ARG A 623 -44.19 30.30 1.42
N LYS A 624 -43.48 29.16 1.43
CA LYS A 624 -44.11 27.89 1.74
C LYS A 624 -44.65 27.94 3.16
N GLU A 625 -45.93 27.64 3.33
CA GLU A 625 -46.51 27.43 4.65
C GLU A 625 -45.87 26.20 5.26
N GLN A 626 -45.42 26.30 6.52
CA GLN A 626 -44.94 25.12 7.27
C GLN A 626 -46.16 24.24 7.54
N VAL A 627 -46.19 23.02 6.95
CA VAL A 627 -47.14 21.96 7.26
C VAL A 627 -46.71 21.27 8.54
#